data_064025cd00113bb794b0e543599873f5
#
_entry.id   064025cd00113bb794b0e543599873f5
#
_cell.length_a   1.000
_cell.length_b   1.000
_cell.length_c   1.000
_cell.angle_alpha   90.00
_cell.angle_beta   90.00
_cell.angle_gamma   90.00
#
_symmetry.space_group_name_H-M   'P 1'
#
loop_
_entity.id
_entity.type
_entity.pdbx_description
1 polymer ?
#
loop_
_entity_poly.entity_id
_entity_poly.type
_entity_poly.pdbx_seq_one_letter_code
_entity_poly.pdbx_strand_id
1 'polypeptide(L)'
;MSNEIPPEIEIMPRKLMSRNKAEDLIHLIKDTGLVKEVLIQKHRYSDGSYLVGRFILIINVNSPEEVINKIKPICDQMMPYGYDIRIGRFVKLRPTVSDYIRGDYYWIRSLEEVHK
;
A
#
# COMPACT_ATOMS: atom_id res chain seq x y z
N MET A 1 29.70 -4.22 -0.21
CA MET A 1 28.59 -3.57 0.42
C MET A 1 27.38 -3.55 -0.50
N SER A 2 26.29 -3.91 0.00
CA SER A 2 25.10 -4.05 -0.82
C SER A 2 24.25 -2.80 -0.73
N ASN A 3 23.85 -2.31 -1.87
CA ASN A 3 22.87 -1.22 -1.96
C ASN A 3 21.50 -1.75 -2.39
N GLU A 4 21.30 -3.02 -2.17
CA GLU A 4 20.06 -3.63 -2.58
C GLU A 4 18.89 -3.04 -1.83
N ILE A 5 17.86 -2.76 -2.57
CA ILE A 5 16.60 -2.31 -2.02
C ILE A 5 15.78 -3.55 -1.73
N PRO A 6 15.23 -3.66 -0.51
CA PRO A 6 14.39 -4.82 -0.21
C PRO A 6 13.23 -4.93 -1.18
N PRO A 7 12.72 -6.12 -1.42
CA PRO A 7 11.52 -6.24 -2.24
C PRO A 7 10.33 -5.59 -1.56
N GLU A 8 9.32 -5.33 -2.36
CA GLU A 8 8.10 -4.70 -1.91
C GLU A 8 7.04 -5.76 -1.68
N ILE A 9 6.02 -5.37 -0.93
CA ILE A 9 4.88 -6.25 -0.67
C ILE A 9 3.65 -5.60 -1.27
N GLU A 10 2.94 -6.35 -2.11
CA GLU A 10 1.70 -5.88 -2.70
C GLU A 10 0.54 -6.57 -2.01
N ILE A 11 -0.45 -5.78 -1.58
CA ILE A 11 -1.69 -6.31 -1.00
C ILE A 11 -2.83 -5.87 -1.90
N MET A 12 -3.61 -6.85 -2.35
CA MET A 12 -4.78 -6.59 -3.19
C MET A 12 -6.01 -7.12 -2.48
N PRO A 13 -6.82 -6.20 -1.91
CA PRO A 13 -8.09 -6.65 -1.33
C PRO A 13 -8.98 -7.20 -2.43
N ARG A 14 -9.74 -8.22 -2.10
CA ARG A 14 -10.66 -8.81 -3.08
C ARG A 14 -11.89 -7.97 -3.28
N LYS A 15 -12.13 -7.01 -2.40
CA LYS A 15 -13.13 -5.97 -2.56
C LYS A 15 -12.47 -4.63 -2.39
N LEU A 16 -12.87 -3.67 -3.19
CA LEU A 16 -12.35 -2.32 -3.05
C LEU A 16 -12.67 -1.79 -1.66
N MET A 17 -11.71 -1.11 -1.05
CA MET A 17 -11.84 -0.60 0.30
C MET A 17 -12.21 0.87 0.28
N SER A 18 -13.08 1.25 1.20
CA SER A 18 -13.36 2.66 1.39
C SER A 18 -12.11 3.39 1.87
N ARG A 19 -12.10 4.70 1.65
CA ARG A 19 -10.99 5.53 2.06
C ARG A 19 -10.70 5.38 3.55
N ASN A 20 -11.74 5.42 4.38
CA ASN A 20 -11.55 5.39 5.83
C ASN A 20 -10.94 4.08 6.28
N LYS A 21 -11.43 2.97 5.73
CA LYS A 21 -10.86 1.67 6.09
C LYS A 21 -9.43 1.53 5.59
N ALA A 22 -9.15 2.05 4.41
CA ALA A 22 -7.80 2.00 3.87
C ALA A 22 -6.84 2.79 4.74
N GLU A 23 -7.27 3.97 5.22
CA GLU A 23 -6.44 4.76 6.10
C GLU A 23 -6.17 4.04 7.42
N ASP A 24 -7.20 3.40 7.97
CA ASP A 24 -7.01 2.63 9.20
C ASP A 24 -6.01 1.50 9.00
N LEU A 25 -6.12 0.80 7.88
CA LEU A 25 -5.19 -0.28 7.57
C LEU A 25 -3.76 0.26 7.46
N ILE A 26 -3.59 1.38 6.77
CA ILE A 26 -2.27 1.98 6.60
C ILE A 26 -1.67 2.33 7.96
N HIS A 27 -2.46 2.93 8.84
CA HIS A 27 -1.99 3.27 10.18
C HIS A 27 -1.52 2.04 10.93
N LEU A 28 -2.32 0.99 10.92
CA LEU A 28 -1.98 -0.23 11.65
C LEU A 28 -0.70 -0.86 11.11
N ILE A 29 -0.57 -0.86 9.78
CA ILE A 29 0.62 -1.42 9.15
C ILE A 29 1.86 -0.60 9.49
N LYS A 30 1.76 0.72 9.42
CA LYS A 30 2.90 1.57 9.72
C LYS A 30 3.27 1.52 11.19
N ASP A 31 2.32 1.25 12.06
CA ASP A 31 2.60 1.14 13.49
C ASP A 31 3.47 -0.06 13.83
N THR A 32 3.58 -1.03 12.93
CA THR A 32 4.49 -2.16 13.16
C THR A 32 5.95 -1.71 13.15
N GLY A 33 6.25 -0.57 12.54
CA GLY A 33 7.61 -0.09 12.42
C GLY A 33 8.40 -0.73 11.29
N LEU A 34 7.81 -1.67 10.57
CA LEU A 34 8.53 -2.43 9.54
C LEU A 34 8.29 -1.88 8.14
N VAL A 35 7.39 -0.94 7.99
CA VAL A 35 7.00 -0.41 6.69
C VAL A 35 7.34 1.07 6.64
N LYS A 36 8.09 1.44 5.61
CA LYS A 36 8.58 2.79 5.43
C LYS A 36 7.53 3.69 4.76
N GLU A 37 6.92 3.17 3.71
CA GLU A 37 5.91 3.91 2.95
C GLU A 37 4.85 2.97 2.45
N VAL A 38 3.66 3.50 2.24
CA VAL A 38 2.57 2.76 1.63
C VAL A 38 2.07 3.56 0.44
N LEU A 39 2.01 2.90 -0.69
CA LEU A 39 1.45 3.48 -1.91
C LEU A 39 0.12 2.83 -2.16
N ILE A 40 -0.84 3.60 -2.62
CA ILE A 40 -2.17 3.05 -2.90
C ILE A 40 -2.55 3.34 -4.34
N GLN A 41 -3.37 2.46 -4.88
CA GLN A 41 -4.01 2.67 -6.16
C GLN A 41 -5.47 2.98 -5.91
N LYS A 42 -5.91 4.14 -6.39
CA LYS A 42 -7.25 4.64 -6.17
C LYS A 42 -8.12 4.44 -7.39
N HIS A 43 -9.39 4.14 -7.14
CA HIS A 43 -10.43 4.13 -8.16
C HIS A 43 -11.33 5.31 -7.87
N ARG A 44 -11.24 6.35 -8.68
CA ARG A 44 -11.95 7.60 -8.43
C ARG A 44 -13.31 7.62 -9.07
N TYR A 45 -14.22 8.29 -8.41
CA TYR A 45 -15.57 8.49 -8.91
C TYR A 45 -15.82 9.96 -9.18
N SER A 46 -16.89 10.25 -9.92
CA SER A 46 -17.16 11.61 -10.37
C SER A 46 -17.49 12.57 -9.23
N ASP A 47 -17.92 12.04 -8.10
CA ASP A 47 -18.24 12.88 -6.93
C ASP A 47 -17.03 13.22 -6.09
N GLY A 48 -15.83 12.84 -6.53
CA GLY A 48 -14.59 13.10 -5.77
C GLY A 48 -14.22 12.04 -4.78
N SER A 49 -15.07 11.07 -4.53
CA SER A 49 -14.73 9.97 -3.65
C SER A 49 -13.85 8.97 -4.39
N TYR A 50 -13.27 8.05 -3.62
CA TYR A 50 -12.47 6.99 -4.22
C TYR A 50 -12.52 5.76 -3.34
N LEU A 51 -12.21 4.63 -3.98
CA LEU A 51 -12.00 3.36 -3.30
C LEU A 51 -10.58 2.90 -3.58
N VAL A 52 -10.04 2.09 -2.69
CA VAL A 52 -8.66 1.63 -2.80
C VAL A 52 -8.67 0.16 -3.17
N GLY A 53 -7.93 -0.18 -4.23
CA GLY A 53 -7.88 -1.55 -4.72
C GLY A 53 -6.53 -2.21 -4.60
N ARG A 54 -5.51 -1.48 -4.13
CA ARG A 54 -4.16 -2.02 -4.11
C ARG A 54 -3.30 -1.21 -3.15
N PHE A 55 -2.49 -1.93 -2.37
CA PHE A 55 -1.51 -1.31 -1.50
C PHE A 55 -0.15 -1.88 -1.85
N ILE A 56 0.87 -1.03 -1.90
CA ILE A 56 2.24 -1.47 -2.08
C ILE A 56 3.03 -0.96 -0.89
N LEU A 57 3.64 -1.88 -0.16
CA LEU A 57 4.37 -1.56 1.05
C LEU A 57 5.85 -1.51 0.73
N ILE A 58 6.46 -0.38 1.03
CA ILE A 58 7.91 -0.24 0.95
C ILE A 58 8.44 -0.50 2.35
N ILE A 59 9.17 -1.60 2.49
CA ILE A 59 9.57 -2.06 3.81
C ILE A 59 10.96 -1.55 4.13
N ASN A 60 11.27 -1.50 5.42
CA ASN A 60 12.57 -1.01 5.88
C ASN A 60 13.40 -2.10 6.53
N VAL A 61 13.04 -3.35 6.29
CA VAL A 61 13.82 -4.51 6.71
C VAL A 61 14.06 -5.39 5.51
N ASN A 62 15.00 -6.31 5.61
CA ASN A 62 15.37 -7.13 4.46
C ASN A 62 14.53 -8.38 4.29
N SER A 63 13.66 -8.68 5.24
CA SER A 63 12.87 -9.91 5.20
C SER A 63 11.40 -9.58 4.98
N PRO A 64 10.90 -9.69 3.75
CA PRO A 64 9.48 -9.47 3.53
C PRO A 64 8.60 -10.47 4.25
N GLU A 65 9.09 -11.69 4.45
CA GLU A 65 8.31 -12.69 5.17
C GLU A 65 8.07 -12.27 6.62
N GLU A 66 9.04 -11.63 7.24
CA GLU A 66 8.88 -11.12 8.60
C GLU A 66 7.78 -10.07 8.65
N VAL A 67 7.78 -9.18 7.65
CA VAL A 67 6.75 -8.15 7.58
C VAL A 67 5.38 -8.78 7.39
N ILE A 68 5.28 -9.75 6.48
CA ILE A 68 4.00 -10.41 6.21
C ILE A 68 3.49 -11.09 7.45
N ASN A 69 4.35 -11.80 8.18
CA ASN A 69 3.93 -12.46 9.41
C ASN A 69 3.38 -11.46 10.41
N LYS A 70 3.96 -10.27 10.45
CA LYS A 70 3.56 -9.25 11.40
C LYS A 70 2.24 -8.59 11.00
N ILE A 71 2.03 -8.36 9.70
CA ILE A 71 0.84 -7.63 9.26
C ILE A 71 -0.33 -8.55 8.95
N LYS A 72 -0.09 -9.86 8.84
CA LYS A 72 -1.15 -10.78 8.45
C LYS A 72 -2.36 -10.72 9.38
N PRO A 73 -2.21 -10.72 10.71
CA PRO A 73 -3.39 -10.60 11.58
C PRO A 73 -4.15 -9.29 11.34
N ILE A 74 -3.42 -8.22 11.03
CA ILE A 74 -4.06 -6.93 10.75
C ILE A 74 -4.88 -7.05 9.47
N CYS A 75 -4.28 -7.63 8.44
CA CYS A 75 -4.97 -7.79 7.16
C CYS A 75 -6.18 -8.70 7.29
N ASP A 76 -6.05 -9.79 8.05
CA ASP A 76 -7.17 -10.71 8.24
C ASP A 76 -8.36 -10.00 8.89
N GLN A 77 -8.08 -9.09 9.83
CA GLN A 77 -9.14 -8.36 10.50
C GLN A 77 -9.75 -7.29 9.62
N MET A 78 -8.91 -6.58 8.87
CA MET A 78 -9.37 -5.42 8.10
C MET A 78 -9.96 -5.79 6.76
N MET A 79 -9.62 -6.96 6.24
CA MET A 79 -10.09 -7.41 4.92
C MET A 79 -10.76 -8.78 5.05
N PRO A 80 -11.93 -8.84 5.70
CA PRO A 80 -12.58 -10.14 5.93
C PRO A 80 -13.07 -10.82 4.66
N TYR A 81 -13.18 -10.07 3.56
CA TYR A 81 -13.59 -10.67 2.28
C TYR A 81 -12.41 -11.31 1.54
N GLY A 82 -11.22 -11.20 2.09
CA GLY A 82 -10.06 -11.81 1.48
C GLY A 82 -9.17 -10.80 0.80
N TYR A 83 -7.96 -11.22 0.58
CA TYR A 83 -6.94 -10.39 -0.06
C TYR A 83 -5.85 -11.31 -0.56
N ASP A 84 -5.03 -10.79 -1.47
CA ASP A 84 -3.85 -11.48 -1.96
C ASP A 84 -2.63 -10.67 -1.61
N ILE A 85 -1.55 -11.36 -1.25
CA ILE A 85 -0.27 -10.72 -0.95
C ILE A 85 0.76 -11.28 -1.91
N ARG A 86 1.57 -10.39 -2.49
CA ARG A 86 2.68 -10.80 -3.32
C ARG A 86 3.93 -10.06 -2.92
N ILE A 87 5.07 -10.71 -3.12
CA ILE A 87 6.38 -10.11 -2.89
C ILE A 87 7.02 -9.91 -4.23
N GLY A 88 7.58 -8.74 -4.47
CA GLY A 88 8.22 -8.46 -5.74
C GLY A 88 8.67 -7.02 -5.83
N ARG A 89 8.70 -6.51 -7.06
CA ARG A 89 9.04 -5.12 -7.31
C ARG A 89 7.95 -4.54 -8.18
N PHE A 90 7.17 -3.67 -7.59
CA PHE A 90 5.95 -3.18 -8.21
C PHE A 90 6.01 -1.69 -8.50
N VAL A 91 6.92 -0.97 -7.86
CA VAL A 91 7.00 0.47 -7.96
C VAL A 91 8.20 0.85 -8.79
N LYS A 92 7.99 1.71 -9.76
CA LYS A 92 9.08 2.28 -10.52
C LYS A 92 9.77 3.34 -9.67
N LEU A 93 11.07 3.47 -9.85
CA LEU A 93 11.80 4.52 -9.14
C LEU A 93 11.21 5.88 -9.46
N ARG A 94 10.77 6.05 -10.71
CA ARG A 94 10.12 7.28 -11.14
C ARG A 94 8.86 6.90 -11.88
N PRO A 95 7.70 7.35 -11.42
CA PRO A 95 6.49 7.13 -12.20
C PRO A 95 6.59 7.85 -13.53
N THR A 96 6.01 7.28 -14.55
CA THR A 96 5.96 7.93 -15.84
C THR A 96 4.97 9.07 -15.80
N VAL A 97 5.07 9.97 -16.77
CA VAL A 97 4.10 11.05 -16.89
C VAL A 97 2.70 10.48 -17.04
N SER A 98 2.57 9.37 -17.76
CA SER A 98 1.26 8.72 -17.93
C SER A 98 0.67 8.30 -16.60
N ASP A 99 1.49 7.78 -15.70
CA ASP A 99 0.99 7.35 -14.39
C ASP A 99 0.43 8.52 -13.61
N TYR A 100 1.09 9.67 -13.67
CA TYR A 100 0.59 10.86 -13.00
C TYR A 100 -0.70 11.36 -13.63
N ILE A 101 -0.75 11.38 -14.96
CA ILE A 101 -1.92 11.91 -15.67
C ILE A 101 -3.15 11.09 -15.36
N ARG A 102 -3.00 9.76 -15.32
CA ARG A 102 -4.14 8.91 -15.01
C ARG A 102 -4.57 9.00 -13.57
N GLY A 103 -3.67 9.46 -12.70
CA GLY A 103 -3.98 9.55 -11.28
C GLY A 103 -4.19 8.21 -10.62
N ASP A 104 -3.58 7.17 -11.17
CA ASP A 104 -3.74 5.81 -10.66
C ASP A 104 -2.92 5.56 -9.42
N TYR A 105 -1.90 6.38 -9.17
CA TYR A 105 -0.98 6.17 -8.07
C TYR A 105 -0.93 7.39 -7.18
N TYR A 106 -0.84 7.12 -5.89
CA TYR A 106 -0.63 8.13 -4.88
C TYR A 106 0.49 7.70 -3.97
N TRP A 107 1.32 8.67 -3.59
CA TRP A 107 2.39 8.45 -2.64
C TRP A 107 1.91 8.92 -1.29
N ILE A 108 1.84 7.99 -0.32
CA ILE A 108 1.41 8.31 1.02
C ILE A 108 2.54 7.98 1.96
N ARG A 109 3.27 9.00 2.39
CA ARG A 109 4.34 8.81 3.36
C ARG A 109 3.81 8.84 4.76
N SER A 110 2.82 9.68 4.97
CA SER A 110 2.03 9.70 6.19
C SER A 110 0.66 10.15 5.79
N LEU A 111 -0.31 9.89 6.63
CA LEU A 111 -1.68 10.27 6.29
C LEU A 111 -1.86 11.78 6.24
N GLU A 112 -1.05 12.51 6.99
CA GLU A 112 -1.11 13.97 6.95
C GLU A 112 -0.69 14.52 5.60
N GLU A 113 0.07 13.74 4.83
CA GLU A 113 0.57 14.19 3.54
C GLU A 113 -0.32 13.74 2.39
N VAL A 114 -1.42 13.09 2.68
CA VAL A 114 -2.36 12.69 1.64
C VAL A 114 -3.16 13.91 1.24
N HIS A 115 -2.87 14.45 0.06
CA HIS A 115 -3.65 15.55 -0.41
C HIS A 115 -3.85 15.44 -1.87
N LYS A 116 -4.96 15.94 -2.17
CA LYS A 116 -5.43 16.08 -3.51
C LYS A 116 -5.13 14.96 -4.38
#